data_2d1eacc142f2d067b4ebf73279cadda5
#
_entry.id   2d1eacc142f2d067b4ebf73279cadda5
#
_cell.length_a   1.000
_cell.length_b   1.000
_cell.length_c   1.000
_cell.angle_alpha   90.00
_cell.angle_beta   90.00
_cell.angle_gamma   90.00
#
_symmetry.space_group_name_H-M   'P 1'
#
loop_
_entity.id
_entity.type
_entity.pdbx_description
1 polymer ?
#
loop_
_entity_poly.entity_id
_entity_poly.type
_entity_poly.pdbx_seq_one_letter_code
_entity_poly.pdbx_strand_id
1 'polypeptide(L)'
;QLSLLVTQHEAQLAANLELLTQLDFIFAKAQLSLSMDGTQPMFQTKGYVNILKGRHPLLDQKTVVPTNIYLGKDFTTLLITGPNTGGKTVALKTLGLLCLMGQAGLHIPANESSQLSVFDQVFADIGDEQSIEQSLSTFSAHMTNIVRILDEVTDQSLVLFDELGAGTDPTEGAALAMAIIQTLHDRKIRTAVTTHYSELKVYALSTDGIENACCEFDVETLRPTYRLLIGIPGKSNAFAISKRLGLQDEIIESAKEFISHDEARFEDVITDLEISKKSVAFEQERAEQYRKEAERLKQEVEHQKEKTQKQKEKILQKAREEAKMIYAQAKEEADQIIKDMNREAKQKNQQKAIESRAKLKQKLSSVQEDFLKSKKVKPTHKAPETLKAGDRVYVISFDQNGTALSAPDKNKEVMVQMGAMKAKIPLAELMLDDTPQPKEPKQRPNAVRQKAQKSQFISAEIDCRGQLVDEAIANIDK
;
A
#
# COMPACT_ATOMS: atom_id res chain seq x y z
N GLN A 1 41.79 55.96 -12.87
CA GLN A 1 42.04 55.57 -11.47
C GLN A 1 41.02 54.50 -10.97
N LEU A 2 39.71 54.66 -11.15
CA LEU A 2 38.72 53.68 -10.72
C LEU A 2 38.90 52.34 -11.42
N SER A 3 39.16 52.31 -12.73
CA SER A 3 39.40 51.07 -13.49
C SER A 3 40.63 50.33 -12.98
N LEU A 4 41.69 51.02 -12.62
CA LEU A 4 42.90 50.42 -12.04
C LEU A 4 42.61 49.77 -10.65
N LEU A 5 41.75 50.40 -9.83
CA LEU A 5 41.33 49.81 -8.57
C LEU A 5 40.48 48.55 -8.74
N VAL A 6 39.57 48.56 -9.72
CA VAL A 6 38.78 47.37 -10.05
C VAL A 6 39.66 46.23 -10.57
N THR A 7 40.67 46.54 -11.41
CA THR A 7 41.62 45.51 -11.92
C THR A 7 42.41 44.83 -10.80
N GLN A 8 42.71 45.52 -9.69
CA GLN A 8 43.35 44.89 -8.55
C GLN A 8 42.51 43.80 -7.88
N HIS A 9 41.18 43.78 -8.07
CA HIS A 9 40.25 42.83 -7.54
C HIS A 9 39.67 41.90 -8.63
N GLU A 10 40.20 41.88 -9.84
CA GLU A 10 39.68 41.09 -10.99
C GLU A 10 39.50 39.61 -10.67
N ALA A 11 40.50 38.98 -10.06
CA ALA A 11 40.46 37.59 -9.70
C ALA A 11 39.36 37.26 -8.67
N GLN A 12 39.13 38.19 -7.71
CA GLN A 12 38.07 38.01 -6.70
C GLN A 12 36.68 38.21 -7.33
N LEU A 13 36.54 39.18 -8.22
CA LEU A 13 35.29 39.45 -8.93
C LEU A 13 34.92 38.30 -9.86
N ALA A 14 35.92 37.74 -10.59
CA ALA A 14 35.70 36.57 -11.45
C ALA A 14 35.29 35.34 -10.62
N ALA A 15 35.95 35.06 -9.51
CA ALA A 15 35.60 33.97 -8.60
C ALA A 15 34.20 34.15 -8.00
N ASN A 16 33.84 35.37 -7.60
CA ASN A 16 32.50 35.66 -7.09
C ASN A 16 31.43 35.47 -8.15
N LEU A 17 31.69 35.87 -9.39
CA LEU A 17 30.73 35.67 -10.50
C LEU A 17 30.52 34.19 -10.76
N GLU A 18 31.55 33.38 -10.77
CA GLU A 18 31.46 31.92 -10.93
C GLU A 18 30.64 31.29 -9.80
N LEU A 19 30.90 31.65 -8.54
CA LEU A 19 30.14 31.15 -7.38
C LEU A 19 28.66 31.57 -7.44
N LEU A 20 28.38 32.82 -7.82
CA LEU A 20 27.00 33.28 -7.97
C LEU A 20 26.27 32.55 -9.09
N THR A 21 26.94 32.26 -10.21
CA THR A 21 26.36 31.47 -11.32
C THR A 21 26.04 30.04 -10.86
N GLN A 22 26.93 29.40 -10.08
CA GLN A 22 26.69 28.08 -9.51
C GLN A 22 25.50 28.10 -8.54
N LEU A 23 25.41 29.11 -7.67
CA LEU A 23 24.30 29.26 -6.73
C LEU A 23 22.97 29.47 -7.46
N ASP A 24 22.94 30.35 -8.46
CA ASP A 24 21.75 30.59 -9.28
C ASP A 24 21.25 29.31 -9.95
N PHE A 25 22.17 28.52 -10.53
CA PHE A 25 21.84 27.22 -11.12
C PHE A 25 21.30 26.20 -10.10
N ILE A 26 21.87 26.17 -8.88
CA ILE A 26 21.36 25.30 -7.79
C ILE A 26 19.94 25.74 -7.41
N PHE A 27 19.69 27.04 -7.25
CA PHE A 27 18.36 27.53 -6.91
C PHE A 27 17.35 27.30 -8.03
N ALA A 28 17.75 27.46 -9.29
CA ALA A 28 16.88 27.16 -10.44
C ALA A 28 16.45 25.68 -10.47
N LYS A 29 17.40 24.75 -10.22
CA LYS A 29 17.07 23.31 -10.10
C LYS A 29 16.15 23.03 -8.92
N ALA A 30 16.38 23.64 -7.76
CA ALA A 30 15.55 23.48 -6.58
C ALA A 30 14.13 24.04 -6.84
N GLN A 31 14.01 25.19 -7.47
CA GLN A 31 12.73 25.82 -7.83
C GLN A 31 11.94 24.96 -8.84
N LEU A 32 12.63 24.40 -9.83
CA LEU A 32 12.02 23.46 -10.77
C LEU A 32 11.51 22.22 -10.04
N SER A 33 12.29 21.63 -9.14
CA SER A 33 11.89 20.50 -8.33
C SER A 33 10.62 20.77 -7.53
N LEU A 34 10.56 21.92 -6.85
CA LEU A 34 9.39 22.34 -6.06
C LEU A 34 8.16 22.55 -6.94
N SER A 35 8.33 23.13 -8.15
CA SER A 35 7.21 23.44 -9.05
C SER A 35 6.49 22.18 -9.57
N MET A 36 7.20 21.05 -9.69
CA MET A 36 6.66 19.79 -10.20
C MET A 36 6.52 18.69 -9.14
N ASP A 37 6.70 19.03 -7.85
CA ASP A 37 6.74 18.08 -6.76
C ASP A 37 7.71 16.91 -7.07
N GLY A 38 8.93 17.32 -7.45
CA GLY A 38 9.97 16.41 -7.92
C GLY A 38 10.73 15.75 -6.78
N THR A 39 11.15 14.51 -6.99
CA THR A 39 11.96 13.74 -6.06
C THR A 39 13.28 13.32 -6.69
N GLN A 40 14.28 13.06 -5.87
CA GLN A 40 15.56 12.52 -6.32
C GLN A 40 15.40 11.05 -6.69
N PRO A 41 15.66 10.65 -7.95
CA PRO A 41 15.62 9.25 -8.34
C PRO A 41 16.86 8.50 -7.82
N MET A 42 16.70 7.20 -7.56
CA MET A 42 17.84 6.32 -7.29
C MET A 42 18.47 5.87 -8.61
N PHE A 43 19.79 5.99 -8.74
CA PHE A 43 20.51 5.56 -9.93
C PHE A 43 21.13 4.17 -9.78
N GLN A 44 21.15 3.43 -10.88
CA GLN A 44 21.80 2.14 -11.01
C GLN A 44 22.43 1.98 -12.40
N THR A 45 23.32 0.99 -12.56
CA THR A 45 24.11 0.81 -13.79
C THR A 45 23.69 -0.38 -14.63
N LYS A 46 22.64 -1.12 -14.25
CA LYS A 46 22.24 -2.38 -14.91
C LYS A 46 21.21 -2.21 -16.04
N GLY A 47 20.94 -1.00 -16.48
CA GLY A 47 19.94 -0.73 -17.53
C GLY A 47 18.48 -0.93 -17.09
N TYR A 48 18.22 -0.97 -15.78
CA TYR A 48 16.87 -1.09 -15.22
C TYR A 48 16.28 0.28 -14.93
N VAL A 49 15.08 0.52 -15.41
CA VAL A 49 14.27 1.70 -15.12
C VAL A 49 13.00 1.25 -14.41
N ASN A 50 12.63 1.90 -13.33
CA ASN A 50 11.37 1.70 -12.62
C ASN A 50 10.85 3.06 -12.13
N ILE A 51 9.98 3.66 -12.89
CA ILE A 51 9.34 4.93 -12.59
C ILE A 51 8.00 4.62 -11.93
N LEU A 52 7.85 5.04 -10.70
CA LEU A 52 6.63 4.88 -9.91
C LEU A 52 5.88 6.21 -9.86
N LYS A 53 4.63 6.22 -10.29
CA LYS A 53 3.77 7.42 -10.33
C LYS A 53 4.43 8.59 -11.06
N GLY A 54 5.14 8.29 -12.16
CA GLY A 54 5.76 9.30 -12.99
C GLY A 54 4.73 10.19 -13.67
N ARG A 55 4.97 11.49 -13.67
CA ARG A 55 4.13 12.51 -14.34
C ARG A 55 4.94 13.18 -15.43
N HIS A 56 4.31 13.50 -16.54
CA HIS A 56 4.99 14.23 -17.61
C HIS A 56 5.27 15.67 -17.14
N PRO A 57 6.51 16.14 -17.09
CA PRO A 57 6.87 17.40 -16.45
C PRO A 57 6.29 18.65 -17.14
N LEU A 58 5.96 18.57 -18.43
CA LEU A 58 5.38 19.69 -19.20
C LEU A 58 3.84 19.69 -19.20
N LEU A 59 3.20 18.73 -18.56
CA LEU A 59 1.74 18.73 -18.37
C LEU A 59 1.39 19.36 -17.02
N ASP A 60 0.15 19.85 -16.90
CA ASP A 60 -0.33 20.39 -15.64
C ASP A 60 -0.28 19.32 -14.54
N GLN A 61 0.56 19.53 -13.53
CA GLN A 61 0.84 18.59 -12.46
C GLN A 61 -0.38 18.27 -11.59
N LYS A 62 -1.45 19.07 -11.67
CA LYS A 62 -2.71 18.85 -10.92
C LYS A 62 -3.66 17.91 -11.65
N THR A 63 -3.59 17.86 -12.97
CA THR A 63 -4.50 17.09 -13.81
C THR A 63 -3.86 15.89 -14.48
N VAL A 64 -2.52 15.87 -14.60
CA VAL A 64 -1.79 14.76 -15.20
C VAL A 64 -1.97 13.47 -14.40
N VAL A 65 -2.28 12.38 -15.09
CA VAL A 65 -2.42 11.06 -14.45
C VAL A 65 -1.04 10.43 -14.25
N PRO A 66 -0.69 10.07 -13.00
CA PRO A 66 0.57 9.41 -12.71
C PRO A 66 0.63 8.01 -13.31
N THR A 67 1.74 7.66 -13.94
CA THR A 67 1.93 6.38 -14.63
C THR A 67 3.11 5.61 -14.05
N ASN A 68 2.98 4.28 -13.96
CA ASN A 68 4.08 3.39 -13.59
C ASN A 68 4.69 2.82 -14.86
N ILE A 69 6.02 2.95 -15.03
CA ILE A 69 6.74 2.46 -16.18
C ILE A 69 7.99 1.73 -15.70
N TYR A 70 8.16 0.47 -16.08
CA TYR A 70 9.38 -0.27 -15.78
C TYR A 70 9.89 -1.03 -17.00
N LEU A 71 11.21 -1.18 -17.09
CA LEU A 71 11.92 -1.74 -18.24
C LEU A 71 13.33 -2.21 -17.81
N GLY A 72 13.82 -3.29 -18.38
CA GLY A 72 15.22 -3.70 -18.22
C GLY A 72 15.52 -4.71 -17.12
N LYS A 73 14.51 -5.19 -16.36
CA LYS A 73 14.66 -6.24 -15.34
C LYS A 73 14.22 -7.60 -15.89
N ASP A 74 12.92 -7.76 -16.08
CA ASP A 74 12.30 -9.02 -16.53
C ASP A 74 12.20 -9.07 -18.06
N PHE A 75 12.16 -7.92 -18.70
CA PHE A 75 12.13 -7.74 -20.15
C PHE A 75 12.96 -6.52 -20.58
N THR A 76 13.46 -6.54 -21.81
CA THR A 76 14.27 -5.46 -22.40
C THR A 76 13.47 -4.58 -23.35
N THR A 77 12.34 -5.07 -23.85
CA THR A 77 11.48 -4.36 -24.80
C THR A 77 10.08 -4.23 -24.28
N LEU A 78 9.55 -2.99 -24.26
CA LEU A 78 8.18 -2.66 -23.87
C LEU A 78 7.39 -2.24 -25.11
N LEU A 79 6.36 -3.02 -25.47
CA LEU A 79 5.48 -2.73 -26.59
C LEU A 79 4.16 -2.13 -26.10
N ILE A 80 3.96 -0.84 -26.32
CA ILE A 80 2.79 -0.09 -25.85
C ILE A 80 1.75 -0.04 -26.98
N THR A 81 0.59 -0.63 -26.74
CA THR A 81 -0.49 -0.75 -27.72
C THR A 81 -1.77 -0.04 -27.24
N GLY A 82 -2.75 0.12 -28.11
CA GLY A 82 -4.02 0.77 -27.80
C GLY A 82 -4.33 1.96 -28.73
N PRO A 83 -5.45 2.67 -28.50
CA PRO A 83 -5.86 3.79 -29.35
C PRO A 83 -4.90 4.98 -29.23
N ASN A 84 -4.77 5.78 -30.30
CA ASN A 84 -3.88 6.95 -30.34
C ASN A 84 -4.22 7.99 -29.28
N THR A 85 -5.50 8.13 -28.96
CA THR A 85 -5.98 9.02 -27.90
C THR A 85 -5.67 8.54 -26.49
N GLY A 86 -5.18 7.30 -26.31
CA GLY A 86 -4.94 6.67 -25.01
C GLY A 86 -3.75 7.19 -24.20
N GLY A 87 -2.85 7.97 -24.83
CA GLY A 87 -1.66 8.52 -24.19
C GLY A 87 -0.39 7.70 -24.38
N LYS A 88 -0.32 6.81 -25.38
CA LYS A 88 0.88 6.02 -25.75
C LYS A 88 2.12 6.89 -25.90
N THR A 89 2.05 7.89 -26.79
CA THR A 89 3.12 8.86 -27.03
C THR A 89 3.52 9.63 -25.77
N VAL A 90 2.55 9.98 -24.91
CA VAL A 90 2.84 10.67 -23.64
C VAL A 90 3.61 9.75 -22.70
N ALA A 91 3.23 8.47 -22.58
CA ALA A 91 3.95 7.51 -21.75
C ALA A 91 5.39 7.31 -22.24
N LEU A 92 5.58 7.18 -23.56
CA LEU A 92 6.88 7.04 -24.20
C LEU A 92 7.76 8.28 -23.95
N LYS A 93 7.22 9.48 -24.20
CA LYS A 93 7.90 10.76 -23.91
C LYS A 93 8.23 10.91 -22.44
N THR A 94 7.33 10.50 -21.54
CA THR A 94 7.57 10.54 -20.08
C THR A 94 8.77 9.67 -19.71
N LEU A 95 8.84 8.43 -20.22
CA LEU A 95 9.97 7.55 -19.98
C LEU A 95 11.31 8.19 -20.38
N GLY A 96 11.41 8.67 -21.62
CA GLY A 96 12.65 9.27 -22.13
C GLY A 96 13.02 10.55 -21.38
N LEU A 97 12.06 11.44 -21.17
CA LEU A 97 12.31 12.74 -20.56
C LEU A 97 12.72 12.61 -19.09
N LEU A 98 12.09 11.72 -18.31
CA LEU A 98 12.49 11.48 -16.92
C LEU A 98 13.88 10.86 -16.80
N CYS A 99 14.27 9.96 -17.72
CA CYS A 99 15.63 9.44 -17.80
C CYS A 99 16.65 10.56 -18.08
N LEU A 100 16.39 11.41 -19.07
CA LEU A 100 17.26 12.53 -19.42
C LEU A 100 17.36 13.56 -18.30
N MET A 101 16.24 13.93 -17.66
CA MET A 101 16.21 14.83 -16.51
C MET A 101 17.06 14.31 -15.35
N GLY A 102 16.86 13.03 -15.00
CA GLY A 102 17.62 12.41 -13.94
C GLY A 102 19.12 12.42 -14.23
N GLN A 103 19.54 12.04 -15.44
CA GLN A 103 20.95 12.06 -15.86
C GLN A 103 21.56 13.46 -15.91
N ALA A 104 20.74 14.49 -16.16
CA ALA A 104 21.15 15.89 -16.05
C ALA A 104 21.26 16.40 -14.59
N GLY A 105 21.00 15.55 -13.59
CA GLY A 105 21.06 15.91 -12.17
C GLY A 105 19.86 16.74 -11.71
N LEU A 106 18.71 16.56 -12.36
CA LEU A 106 17.43 17.13 -11.97
C LEU A 106 16.62 16.13 -11.15
N HIS A 107 15.78 16.61 -10.26
CA HIS A 107 14.70 15.81 -9.68
C HIS A 107 13.65 15.50 -10.76
N ILE A 108 12.93 14.40 -10.57
CA ILE A 108 11.87 13.97 -11.49
C ILE A 108 10.51 13.97 -10.79
N PRO A 109 9.41 14.34 -11.47
CA PRO A 109 8.06 14.31 -10.90
C PRO A 109 7.54 12.87 -10.82
N ALA A 110 8.08 12.10 -9.85
CA ALA A 110 7.77 10.70 -9.61
C ALA A 110 7.87 10.37 -8.13
N ASN A 111 7.52 9.15 -7.74
CA ASN A 111 7.69 8.70 -6.35
C ASN A 111 9.19 8.57 -6.01
N GLU A 112 9.56 8.85 -4.75
CA GLU A 112 10.94 8.79 -4.23
C GLU A 112 11.62 7.41 -4.38
N SER A 113 10.83 6.33 -4.47
CA SER A 113 11.35 4.98 -4.70
C SER A 113 11.61 4.67 -6.18
N SER A 114 11.49 5.65 -7.07
CA SER A 114 11.77 5.47 -8.50
C SER A 114 13.25 5.26 -8.75
N GLN A 115 13.54 4.34 -9.67
CA GLN A 115 14.90 3.97 -10.04
C GLN A 115 15.13 4.25 -11.52
N LEU A 116 16.24 4.88 -11.83
CA LEU A 116 16.67 5.14 -13.20
C LEU A 116 18.02 4.46 -13.48
N SER A 117 18.27 4.16 -14.74
CA SER A 117 19.59 3.74 -15.19
C SER A 117 20.31 4.89 -15.87
N VAL A 118 21.64 4.81 -15.88
CA VAL A 118 22.47 5.68 -16.68
C VAL A 118 22.59 5.05 -18.08
N PHE A 119 22.16 5.79 -19.08
CA PHE A 119 22.28 5.43 -20.48
C PHE A 119 23.36 6.30 -21.14
N ASP A 120 24.19 5.71 -21.99
CA ASP A 120 25.18 6.46 -22.76
C ASP A 120 24.52 7.31 -23.84
N GLN A 121 23.42 6.80 -24.42
CA GLN A 121 22.62 7.51 -25.41
C GLN A 121 21.13 7.22 -25.21
N VAL A 122 20.29 8.20 -25.52
CA VAL A 122 18.84 8.05 -25.55
C VAL A 122 18.39 8.46 -26.96
N PHE A 123 17.99 7.48 -27.74
CA PHE A 123 17.48 7.68 -29.09
C PHE A 123 15.95 7.78 -29.05
N ALA A 124 15.42 8.66 -29.88
CA ALA A 124 13.98 8.83 -30.02
C ALA A 124 13.62 9.05 -31.52
N ASP A 125 12.65 8.27 -31.99
CA ASP A 125 11.91 8.52 -33.20
C ASP A 125 10.45 8.74 -32.83
N ILE A 126 10.12 10.01 -32.51
CA ILE A 126 8.83 10.43 -31.91
C ILE A 126 8.38 11.73 -32.59
N GLY A 127 7.24 11.71 -33.24
CA GLY A 127 6.60 12.89 -33.75
C GLY A 127 5.88 12.64 -35.08
N ASP A 128 4.76 13.33 -35.29
CA ASP A 128 4.08 13.47 -36.56
C ASP A 128 4.75 14.61 -37.34
N GLU A 129 5.50 14.33 -38.35
CA GLU A 129 5.94 15.34 -39.33
C GLU A 129 4.75 15.78 -40.20
N GLN A 130 3.78 16.50 -39.58
CA GLN A 130 2.71 17.16 -40.35
C GLN A 130 3.16 18.49 -40.97
N SER A 131 4.44 18.62 -41.27
CA SER A 131 4.91 19.78 -42.03
C SER A 131 4.61 19.58 -43.50
N ILE A 132 3.69 20.38 -43.99
CA ILE A 132 3.20 20.41 -45.41
C ILE A 132 4.33 20.67 -46.44
N GLU A 133 5.55 21.01 -46.02
CA GLU A 133 6.65 21.45 -46.87
C GLU A 133 7.67 20.37 -47.25
N GLN A 134 7.62 19.14 -46.66
CA GLN A 134 8.54 18.07 -47.00
C GLN A 134 7.78 16.85 -47.51
N SER A 135 7.67 16.74 -48.83
CA SER A 135 6.97 15.67 -49.54
C SER A 135 7.72 14.33 -49.63
N LEU A 136 8.76 14.07 -48.85
CA LEU A 136 9.24 12.73 -48.61
C LEU A 136 8.23 12.06 -47.64
N SER A 137 7.69 10.92 -48.04
CA SER A 137 6.69 10.23 -47.27
C SER A 137 7.17 10.11 -45.80
N THR A 138 6.27 10.37 -44.87
CA THR A 138 6.50 10.25 -43.41
C THR A 138 7.26 8.98 -43.04
N PHE A 139 6.96 7.90 -43.75
CA PHE A 139 7.67 6.61 -43.64
C PHE A 139 9.16 6.71 -43.96
N SER A 140 9.56 7.43 -45.04
CA SER A 140 10.98 7.53 -45.41
C SER A 140 11.80 8.32 -44.41
N ALA A 141 11.21 9.35 -43.79
CA ALA A 141 11.86 10.14 -42.75
C ALA A 141 12.11 9.30 -41.50
N HIS A 142 11.08 8.58 -41.04
CA HIS A 142 11.20 7.64 -39.91
C HIS A 142 12.26 6.57 -40.18
N MET A 143 12.22 5.93 -41.37
CA MET A 143 13.20 4.90 -41.74
C MET A 143 14.64 5.44 -41.78
N THR A 144 14.85 6.64 -42.26
CA THR A 144 16.18 7.27 -42.25
C THR A 144 16.70 7.47 -40.83
N ASN A 145 15.86 7.92 -39.94
CA ASN A 145 16.22 8.08 -38.50
C ASN A 145 16.46 6.71 -37.84
N ILE A 146 15.60 5.73 -38.08
CA ILE A 146 15.74 4.36 -37.57
C ILE A 146 17.07 3.73 -38.03
N VAL A 147 17.44 3.86 -39.31
CA VAL A 147 18.73 3.36 -39.84
C VAL A 147 19.89 3.99 -39.04
N ARG A 148 19.90 5.31 -38.89
CA ARG A 148 20.91 6.00 -38.09
C ARG A 148 20.96 5.47 -36.66
N ILE A 149 19.80 5.29 -36.00
CA ILE A 149 19.72 4.73 -34.64
C ILE A 149 20.32 3.34 -34.55
N LEU A 150 19.98 2.45 -35.50
CA LEU A 150 20.50 1.08 -35.55
C LEU A 150 22.02 1.00 -35.75
N ASP A 151 22.60 1.98 -36.47
CA ASP A 151 24.04 2.09 -36.66
C ASP A 151 24.78 2.61 -35.40
N GLU A 152 24.18 3.55 -34.67
CA GLU A 152 24.82 4.23 -33.56
C GLU A 152 24.52 3.58 -32.18
N VAL A 153 23.47 2.75 -32.07
CA VAL A 153 22.99 2.21 -30.78
C VAL A 153 23.98 1.24 -30.14
N THR A 154 24.16 1.36 -28.82
CA THR A 154 24.99 0.48 -27.99
C THR A 154 24.11 -0.36 -27.03
N ASP A 155 24.71 -1.30 -26.31
CA ASP A 155 24.03 -2.12 -25.29
C ASP A 155 23.62 -1.32 -24.04
N GLN A 156 24.14 -0.09 -23.88
CA GLN A 156 23.81 0.85 -22.81
C GLN A 156 22.82 1.94 -23.25
N SER A 157 22.25 1.84 -24.44
CA SER A 157 21.33 2.84 -24.98
C SER A 157 19.88 2.57 -24.57
N LEU A 158 19.07 3.63 -24.55
CA LEU A 158 17.61 3.59 -24.49
C LEU A 158 17.05 4.03 -25.85
N VAL A 159 16.18 3.21 -26.43
CA VAL A 159 15.55 3.49 -27.74
C VAL A 159 14.05 3.64 -27.57
N LEU A 160 13.50 4.70 -28.17
CA LEU A 160 12.09 5.06 -28.09
C LEU A 160 11.54 5.23 -29.50
N PHE A 161 10.60 4.37 -29.91
CA PHE A 161 9.93 4.47 -31.20
C PHE A 161 8.43 4.73 -31.04
N ASP A 162 7.92 5.77 -31.66
CA ASP A 162 6.49 6.04 -31.72
C ASP A 162 5.91 5.61 -33.07
N GLU A 163 4.82 4.84 -33.06
CA GLU A 163 4.14 4.29 -34.22
C GLU A 163 5.06 3.55 -35.21
N LEU A 164 5.94 2.69 -34.69
CA LEU A 164 6.93 1.96 -35.51
C LEU A 164 6.26 1.17 -36.65
N GLY A 165 6.74 1.41 -37.86
CA GLY A 165 6.23 0.78 -39.07
C GLY A 165 5.04 1.49 -39.73
N ALA A 166 4.52 2.58 -39.16
CA ALA A 166 3.43 3.34 -39.74
C ALA A 166 3.82 4.06 -41.03
N GLY A 167 2.85 4.39 -41.85
CA GLY A 167 3.03 5.17 -43.09
C GLY A 167 3.34 4.36 -44.36
N THR A 168 3.28 3.02 -44.30
CA THR A 168 3.39 2.12 -45.46
C THR A 168 2.27 1.06 -45.46
N ASP A 169 2.36 0.07 -46.35
CA ASP A 169 1.44 -1.08 -46.28
C ASP A 169 1.48 -1.73 -44.90
N PRO A 170 0.31 -2.01 -44.27
CA PRO A 170 0.26 -2.53 -42.91
C PRO A 170 1.03 -3.83 -42.70
N THR A 171 1.01 -4.74 -43.68
CA THR A 171 1.69 -6.03 -43.57
C THR A 171 3.22 -5.85 -43.65
N GLU A 172 3.69 -5.01 -44.55
CA GLU A 172 5.12 -4.68 -44.70
C GLU A 172 5.61 -3.89 -43.47
N GLY A 173 4.82 -2.91 -43.03
CA GLY A 173 5.13 -2.12 -41.85
C GLY A 173 5.24 -2.95 -40.59
N ALA A 174 4.30 -3.87 -40.33
CA ALA A 174 4.35 -4.80 -39.21
C ALA A 174 5.57 -5.73 -39.29
N ALA A 175 5.89 -6.28 -40.46
CA ALA A 175 7.04 -7.15 -40.65
C ALA A 175 8.38 -6.43 -40.39
N LEU A 176 8.53 -5.19 -40.90
CA LEU A 176 9.70 -4.35 -40.65
C LEU A 176 9.83 -4.00 -39.16
N ALA A 177 8.72 -3.63 -38.49
CA ALA A 177 8.71 -3.33 -37.09
C ALA A 177 9.14 -4.54 -36.25
N MET A 178 8.63 -5.73 -36.53
CA MET A 178 9.06 -6.97 -35.85
C MET A 178 10.56 -7.22 -36.03
N ALA A 179 11.10 -7.07 -37.28
CA ALA A 179 12.52 -7.29 -37.54
C ALA A 179 13.43 -6.27 -36.81
N ILE A 180 13.03 -5.01 -36.76
CA ILE A 180 13.74 -3.96 -36.01
C ILE A 180 13.73 -4.26 -34.50
N ILE A 181 12.57 -4.59 -33.92
CA ILE A 181 12.43 -4.97 -32.52
C ILE A 181 13.27 -6.19 -32.19
N GLN A 182 13.24 -7.24 -33.05
CA GLN A 182 14.05 -8.44 -32.87
C GLN A 182 15.55 -8.11 -32.85
N THR A 183 16.03 -7.27 -33.76
CA THR A 183 17.44 -6.85 -33.82
C THR A 183 17.89 -6.15 -32.53
N LEU A 184 17.07 -5.26 -31.98
CA LEU A 184 17.37 -4.56 -30.72
C LEU A 184 17.27 -5.48 -29.52
N HIS A 185 16.26 -6.37 -29.50
CA HIS A 185 16.05 -7.35 -28.47
C HIS A 185 17.19 -8.35 -28.33
N ASP A 186 17.70 -8.89 -29.47
CA ASP A 186 18.82 -9.83 -29.50
C ASP A 186 20.10 -9.20 -28.93
N ARG A 187 20.27 -7.90 -29.14
CA ARG A 187 21.34 -7.09 -28.55
C ARG A 187 21.06 -6.64 -27.10
N LYS A 188 19.92 -7.02 -26.54
CA LYS A 188 19.46 -6.65 -25.15
C LYS A 188 19.40 -5.14 -24.92
N ILE A 189 19.11 -4.37 -25.96
CA ILE A 189 18.96 -2.91 -25.88
C ILE A 189 17.60 -2.58 -25.26
N ARG A 190 17.56 -1.60 -24.34
CA ARG A 190 16.32 -1.16 -23.71
C ARG A 190 15.51 -0.38 -24.71
N THR A 191 14.37 -0.93 -25.07
CA THR A 191 13.54 -0.40 -26.15
C THR A 191 12.11 -0.23 -25.68
N ALA A 192 11.50 0.92 -25.94
CA ALA A 192 10.06 1.11 -25.77
C ALA A 192 9.46 1.55 -27.10
N VAL A 193 8.40 0.88 -27.52
CA VAL A 193 7.80 1.05 -28.84
C VAL A 193 6.31 1.25 -28.68
N THR A 194 5.72 2.20 -29.41
CA THR A 194 4.27 2.25 -29.58
C THR A 194 3.87 1.71 -30.95
N THR A 195 2.74 1.05 -31.02
CA THR A 195 2.19 0.54 -32.27
C THR A 195 0.67 0.32 -32.18
N HIS A 196 0.04 0.19 -33.33
CA HIS A 196 -1.36 -0.20 -33.45
C HIS A 196 -1.53 -1.55 -34.16
N TYR A 197 -0.44 -2.21 -34.61
CA TYR A 197 -0.48 -3.50 -35.30
C TYR A 197 -0.76 -4.65 -34.37
N SER A 198 -1.73 -5.50 -34.75
CA SER A 198 -2.13 -6.68 -33.97
C SER A 198 -1.04 -7.77 -34.00
N GLU A 199 -0.32 -7.88 -35.06
CA GLU A 199 0.78 -8.84 -35.26
C GLU A 199 1.90 -8.63 -34.24
N LEU A 200 2.20 -7.38 -33.88
CA LEU A 200 3.20 -7.08 -32.87
C LEU A 200 2.74 -7.47 -31.45
N LYS A 201 1.42 -7.38 -31.17
CA LYS A 201 0.87 -7.86 -29.91
C LYS A 201 1.09 -9.36 -29.74
N VAL A 202 0.82 -10.13 -30.79
CA VAL A 202 1.03 -11.59 -30.82
C VAL A 202 2.52 -11.91 -30.70
N TYR A 203 3.36 -11.18 -31.42
CA TYR A 203 4.81 -11.34 -31.37
C TYR A 203 5.36 -11.16 -29.97
N ALA A 204 4.92 -10.12 -29.25
CA ALA A 204 5.33 -9.88 -27.87
C ALA A 204 4.81 -10.94 -26.88
N LEU A 205 3.66 -11.55 -27.12
CA LEU A 205 3.15 -12.65 -26.28
C LEU A 205 3.93 -13.95 -26.48
N SER A 206 4.55 -14.15 -27.65
CA SER A 206 5.29 -15.35 -28.01
C SER A 206 6.80 -15.25 -27.83
N THR A 207 7.32 -14.08 -27.45
CA THR A 207 8.75 -13.81 -27.36
C THR A 207 9.15 -13.42 -25.94
N ASP A 208 9.94 -14.25 -25.27
CA ASP A 208 10.46 -13.96 -23.95
C ASP A 208 11.33 -12.69 -23.95
N GLY A 209 11.11 -11.81 -22.97
CA GLY A 209 11.87 -10.56 -22.84
C GLY A 209 11.31 -9.38 -23.64
N ILE A 210 10.18 -9.57 -24.33
CA ILE A 210 9.35 -8.52 -24.91
C ILE A 210 8.03 -8.51 -24.16
N GLU A 211 7.62 -7.39 -23.60
CA GLU A 211 6.41 -7.29 -22.79
C GLU A 211 5.40 -6.33 -23.42
N ASN A 212 4.14 -6.77 -23.47
CA ASN A 212 3.04 -5.92 -23.90
C ASN A 212 2.66 -4.91 -22.81
N ALA A 213 2.22 -3.75 -23.24
CA ALA A 213 1.53 -2.78 -22.37
C ALA A 213 0.39 -2.11 -23.14
N CYS A 214 -0.63 -1.67 -22.42
CA CYS A 214 -1.69 -0.88 -23.00
C CYS A 214 -1.96 0.39 -22.20
N CYS A 215 -2.34 1.44 -22.91
CA CYS A 215 -2.96 2.60 -22.29
C CYS A 215 -4.45 2.31 -22.07
N GLU A 216 -4.89 2.33 -20.82
CA GLU A 216 -6.27 2.07 -20.48
C GLU A 216 -7.21 3.12 -21.08
N PHE A 217 -8.31 2.67 -21.64
CA PHE A 217 -9.34 3.51 -22.25
C PHE A 217 -10.71 3.15 -21.65
N ASP A 218 -11.43 4.16 -21.21
CA ASP A 218 -12.78 3.97 -20.69
C ASP A 218 -13.78 4.09 -21.84
N VAL A 219 -14.35 2.94 -22.23
CA VAL A 219 -15.32 2.84 -23.31
C VAL A 219 -16.67 3.47 -22.92
N GLU A 220 -16.99 3.54 -21.62
CA GLU A 220 -18.26 4.13 -21.17
C GLU A 220 -18.24 5.65 -21.28
N THR A 221 -17.14 6.29 -20.94
CA THR A 221 -17.00 7.75 -21.01
C THR A 221 -16.39 8.23 -22.31
N LEU A 222 -15.84 7.34 -23.16
CA LEU A 222 -15.00 7.64 -24.34
C LEU A 222 -13.79 8.52 -24.00
N ARG A 223 -13.23 8.35 -22.79
CA ARG A 223 -12.08 9.11 -22.34
C ARG A 223 -10.91 8.20 -22.03
N PRO A 224 -9.69 8.61 -22.37
CA PRO A 224 -8.50 7.92 -21.91
C PRO A 224 -8.37 8.10 -20.39
N THR A 225 -8.03 7.02 -19.69
CA THR A 225 -7.66 7.10 -18.28
C THR A 225 -6.19 7.46 -18.10
N TYR A 226 -5.39 7.41 -19.18
CA TYR A 226 -3.94 7.63 -19.21
C TYR A 226 -3.12 6.68 -18.31
N ARG A 227 -3.74 5.62 -17.80
CA ARG A 227 -3.03 4.59 -17.02
C ARG A 227 -2.37 3.61 -17.95
N LEU A 228 -1.09 3.30 -17.71
CA LEU A 228 -0.35 2.26 -18.44
C LEU A 228 -0.45 0.93 -17.68
N LEU A 229 -0.96 -0.10 -18.32
CA LEU A 229 -1.07 -1.46 -17.81
C LEU A 229 -0.04 -2.34 -18.52
N ILE A 230 1.05 -2.68 -17.83
CA ILE A 230 2.12 -3.52 -18.36
C ILE A 230 1.75 -4.99 -18.18
N GLY A 231 2.07 -5.80 -19.19
CA GLY A 231 1.74 -7.23 -19.27
C GLY A 231 0.38 -7.53 -19.88
N ILE A 232 -0.27 -6.55 -20.52
CA ILE A 232 -1.53 -6.71 -21.21
C ILE A 232 -1.42 -6.04 -22.57
N PRO A 233 -1.71 -6.72 -23.69
CA PRO A 233 -1.87 -6.07 -24.98
C PRO A 233 -3.13 -5.21 -25.01
N GLY A 234 -3.08 -4.08 -25.71
CA GLY A 234 -4.23 -3.19 -25.86
C GLY A 234 -5.31 -3.78 -26.76
N LYS A 235 -6.57 -3.66 -26.32
CA LYS A 235 -7.73 -4.01 -27.12
C LYS A 235 -8.05 -2.93 -28.15
N SER A 236 -8.56 -3.35 -29.33
CA SER A 236 -9.16 -2.44 -30.29
C SER A 236 -10.58 -2.08 -29.81
N ASN A 237 -10.88 -0.79 -29.64
CA ASN A 237 -12.20 -0.32 -29.24
C ASN A 237 -12.95 0.40 -30.37
N ALA A 238 -12.53 0.23 -31.62
CA ALA A 238 -13.05 0.96 -32.76
C ALA A 238 -14.59 0.81 -32.89
N PHE A 239 -15.11 -0.42 -32.79
CA PHE A 239 -16.55 -0.66 -32.89
C PHE A 239 -17.35 -0.05 -31.72
N ALA A 240 -16.84 -0.18 -30.50
CA ALA A 240 -17.50 0.39 -29.32
C ALA A 240 -17.52 1.93 -29.40
N ILE A 241 -16.43 2.52 -29.85
CA ILE A 241 -16.30 3.97 -30.06
C ILE A 241 -17.26 4.42 -31.18
N SER A 242 -17.26 3.73 -32.33
CA SER A 242 -18.12 4.07 -33.48
C SER A 242 -19.59 3.98 -33.13
N LYS A 243 -20.01 2.93 -32.43
CA LYS A 243 -21.39 2.77 -31.92
C LYS A 243 -21.80 3.97 -31.04
N ARG A 244 -20.94 4.38 -30.16
CA ARG A 244 -21.22 5.48 -29.22
C ARG A 244 -21.20 6.85 -29.88
N LEU A 245 -20.46 6.98 -30.97
CA LEU A 245 -20.49 8.17 -31.84
C LEU A 245 -21.71 8.21 -32.75
N GLY A 246 -22.56 7.17 -32.74
CA GLY A 246 -23.83 7.15 -33.47
C GLY A 246 -23.80 6.37 -34.79
N LEU A 247 -22.74 5.57 -35.04
CA LEU A 247 -22.76 4.66 -36.20
C LEU A 247 -23.82 3.59 -35.99
N GLN A 248 -24.62 3.33 -37.02
CA GLN A 248 -25.75 2.37 -36.99
C GLN A 248 -25.23 0.96 -36.69
N ASP A 249 -25.95 0.23 -35.82
CA ASP A 249 -25.61 -1.14 -35.43
C ASP A 249 -25.50 -2.09 -36.63
N GLU A 250 -26.33 -1.92 -37.67
CA GLU A 250 -26.25 -2.71 -38.88
C GLU A 250 -24.90 -2.59 -39.62
N ILE A 251 -24.34 -1.39 -39.66
CA ILE A 251 -23.02 -1.17 -40.26
C ILE A 251 -21.93 -1.82 -39.44
N ILE A 252 -22.04 -1.74 -38.10
CA ILE A 252 -21.07 -2.34 -37.17
C ILE A 252 -21.11 -3.86 -37.29
N GLU A 253 -22.30 -4.47 -37.31
CA GLU A 253 -22.40 -5.93 -37.44
C GLU A 253 -21.87 -6.41 -38.80
N SER A 254 -22.21 -5.70 -39.90
CA SER A 254 -21.63 -6.00 -41.23
C SER A 254 -20.09 -5.85 -41.20
N ALA A 255 -19.56 -4.83 -40.55
CA ALA A 255 -18.10 -4.66 -40.45
C ALA A 255 -17.41 -5.79 -39.65
N LYS A 256 -18.06 -6.34 -38.65
CA LYS A 256 -17.54 -7.51 -37.90
C LYS A 256 -17.44 -8.77 -38.75
N GLU A 257 -18.32 -8.94 -39.76
CA GLU A 257 -18.25 -10.08 -40.68
C GLU A 257 -17.00 -10.06 -41.58
N PHE A 258 -16.38 -8.90 -41.77
CA PHE A 258 -15.13 -8.76 -42.52
C PHE A 258 -13.89 -9.06 -41.68
N ILE A 259 -14.00 -9.21 -40.34
CA ILE A 259 -12.89 -9.60 -39.46
C ILE A 259 -12.76 -11.13 -39.47
N SER A 260 -11.54 -11.62 -39.53
CA SER A 260 -11.28 -13.06 -39.46
C SER A 260 -11.71 -13.63 -38.08
N HIS A 261 -12.15 -14.89 -38.08
CA HIS A 261 -12.54 -15.58 -36.82
C HIS A 261 -11.39 -15.69 -35.81
N ASP A 262 -10.16 -15.78 -36.26
CA ASP A 262 -8.97 -15.88 -35.44
C ASP A 262 -8.64 -14.54 -34.75
N GLU A 263 -8.79 -13.42 -35.47
CA GLU A 263 -8.64 -12.08 -34.90
C GLU A 263 -9.72 -11.78 -33.84
N ALA A 264 -10.98 -12.18 -34.12
CA ALA A 264 -12.06 -11.99 -33.16
C ALA A 264 -11.82 -12.79 -31.87
N ARG A 265 -11.40 -14.06 -31.96
CA ARG A 265 -11.03 -14.87 -30.80
C ARG A 265 -9.85 -14.31 -30.01
N PHE A 266 -8.86 -13.78 -30.70
CA PHE A 266 -7.70 -13.17 -30.07
C PHE A 266 -8.10 -11.92 -29.26
N GLU A 267 -8.97 -11.06 -29.78
CA GLU A 267 -9.49 -9.89 -29.06
C GLU A 267 -10.35 -10.29 -27.85
N ASP A 268 -11.08 -11.41 -27.89
CA ASP A 268 -11.81 -11.94 -26.75
C ASP A 268 -10.84 -12.39 -25.63
N VAL A 269 -9.79 -13.11 -25.95
CA VAL A 269 -8.75 -13.54 -24.99
C VAL A 269 -8.07 -12.32 -24.33
N ILE A 270 -7.76 -11.29 -25.13
CA ILE A 270 -7.20 -10.03 -24.63
C ILE A 270 -8.18 -9.40 -23.62
N THR A 271 -9.47 -9.43 -23.92
CA THR A 271 -10.51 -8.87 -23.02
C THR A 271 -10.53 -9.56 -21.66
N ASP A 272 -10.53 -10.89 -21.65
CA ASP A 272 -10.51 -11.68 -20.41
C ASP A 272 -9.23 -11.44 -19.61
N LEU A 273 -8.10 -11.32 -20.28
CA LEU A 273 -6.81 -11.03 -19.67
C LEU A 273 -6.77 -9.62 -19.06
N GLU A 274 -7.35 -8.63 -19.73
CA GLU A 274 -7.48 -7.25 -19.23
C GLU A 274 -8.34 -7.20 -17.98
N ILE A 275 -9.51 -7.85 -17.98
CA ILE A 275 -10.42 -7.93 -16.82
C ILE A 275 -9.71 -8.60 -15.64
N SER A 276 -9.04 -9.73 -15.88
CA SER A 276 -8.32 -10.47 -14.84
C SER A 276 -7.21 -9.63 -14.19
N LYS A 277 -6.37 -8.97 -15.02
CA LYS A 277 -5.28 -8.13 -14.50
C LYS A 277 -5.77 -6.86 -13.81
N LYS A 278 -6.85 -6.23 -14.29
CA LYS A 278 -7.49 -5.10 -13.59
C LYS A 278 -7.95 -5.51 -12.19
N SER A 279 -8.54 -6.70 -12.08
CA SER A 279 -8.96 -7.25 -10.78
C SER A 279 -7.75 -7.47 -9.86
N VAL A 280 -6.67 -8.06 -10.36
CA VAL A 280 -5.43 -8.28 -9.60
C VAL A 280 -4.79 -6.95 -9.17
N ALA A 281 -4.72 -5.96 -10.06
CA ALA A 281 -4.16 -4.65 -9.73
C ALA A 281 -4.99 -3.93 -8.65
N PHE A 282 -6.31 -4.01 -8.73
CA PHE A 282 -7.21 -3.45 -7.72
C PHE A 282 -7.04 -4.12 -6.35
N GLU A 283 -6.94 -5.46 -6.32
CA GLU A 283 -6.71 -6.20 -5.08
C GLU A 283 -5.32 -5.91 -4.48
N GLN A 284 -4.29 -5.73 -5.31
CA GLN A 284 -2.96 -5.32 -4.85
C GLN A 284 -2.97 -3.92 -4.23
N GLU A 285 -3.65 -2.96 -4.84
CA GLU A 285 -3.78 -1.60 -4.30
C GLU A 285 -4.51 -1.62 -2.96
N ARG A 286 -5.60 -2.40 -2.84
CA ARG A 286 -6.31 -2.59 -1.57
C ARG A 286 -5.43 -3.24 -0.50
N ALA A 287 -4.67 -4.27 -0.87
CA ALA A 287 -3.76 -4.94 0.06
C ALA A 287 -2.68 -3.98 0.56
N GLU A 288 -2.14 -3.10 -0.29
CA GLU A 288 -1.17 -2.09 0.13
C GLU A 288 -1.79 -1.03 1.06
N GLN A 289 -3.03 -0.60 0.78
CA GLN A 289 -3.76 0.30 1.69
C GLN A 289 -3.98 -0.33 3.06
N TYR A 290 -4.46 -1.58 3.11
CA TYR A 290 -4.64 -2.31 4.38
C TYR A 290 -3.32 -2.51 5.12
N ARG A 291 -2.21 -2.76 4.40
CA ARG A 291 -0.89 -2.86 5.03
C ARG A 291 -0.45 -1.56 5.70
N LYS A 292 -0.64 -0.42 5.01
CA LYS A 292 -0.34 0.90 5.58
C LYS A 292 -1.22 1.23 6.79
N GLU A 293 -2.50 0.90 6.72
CA GLU A 293 -3.42 1.10 7.83
C GLU A 293 -3.08 0.21 9.04
N ALA A 294 -2.76 -1.06 8.80
CA ALA A 294 -2.31 -1.99 9.84
C ALA A 294 -1.01 -1.52 10.51
N GLU A 295 -0.06 -0.99 9.75
CA GLU A 295 1.19 -0.43 10.28
C GLU A 295 0.95 0.81 11.15
N ARG A 296 0.06 1.71 10.71
CA ARG A 296 -0.37 2.88 11.48
C ARG A 296 -1.05 2.49 12.80
N LEU A 297 -1.99 1.54 12.73
CA LEU A 297 -2.70 1.04 13.92
C LEU A 297 -1.73 0.35 14.90
N LYS A 298 -0.76 -0.41 14.39
CA LYS A 298 0.27 -1.03 15.22
C LYS A 298 1.09 0.00 15.98
N GLN A 299 1.52 1.08 15.32
CA GLN A 299 2.26 2.18 15.97
C GLN A 299 1.40 2.88 17.03
N GLU A 300 0.12 3.09 16.74
CA GLU A 300 -0.81 3.71 17.69
C GLU A 300 -1.03 2.84 18.93
N VAL A 301 -1.20 1.53 18.76
CA VAL A 301 -1.31 0.56 19.87
C VAL A 301 -0.03 0.54 20.70
N GLU A 302 1.14 0.56 20.08
CA GLU A 302 2.43 0.57 20.77
C GLU A 302 2.60 1.86 21.59
N HIS A 303 2.24 3.00 21.04
CA HIS A 303 2.23 4.29 21.76
C HIS A 303 1.24 4.31 22.94
N GLN A 304 0.03 3.78 22.76
CA GLN A 304 -0.95 3.65 23.83
C GLN A 304 -0.47 2.72 24.95
N LYS A 305 0.17 1.62 24.60
CA LYS A 305 0.77 0.67 25.54
C LYS A 305 1.86 1.32 26.39
N GLU A 306 2.77 2.07 25.78
CA GLU A 306 3.79 2.82 26.49
C GLU A 306 3.19 3.87 27.44
N LYS A 307 2.18 4.60 26.98
CA LYS A 307 1.49 5.60 27.80
C LYS A 307 0.82 4.97 29.01
N THR A 308 0.15 3.84 28.81
CA THR A 308 -0.49 3.09 29.89
C THR A 308 0.53 2.53 30.87
N GLN A 309 1.65 2.02 30.39
CA GLN A 309 2.74 1.53 31.23
C GLN A 309 3.34 2.65 32.10
N LYS A 310 3.62 3.81 31.50
CA LYS A 310 4.12 4.99 32.23
C LYS A 310 3.10 5.49 33.31
N GLN A 311 1.82 5.44 33.00
CA GLN A 311 0.77 5.78 33.98
C GLN A 311 0.72 4.77 35.13
N LYS A 312 0.81 3.47 34.83
CA LYS A 312 0.84 2.39 35.81
C LYS A 312 2.04 2.54 36.77
N GLU A 313 3.21 2.84 36.24
CA GLU A 313 4.43 3.07 37.04
C GLU A 313 4.28 4.28 37.97
N LYS A 314 3.72 5.39 37.47
CA LYS A 314 3.45 6.59 38.28
C LYS A 314 2.44 6.30 39.44
N ILE A 315 1.41 5.52 39.16
CA ILE A 315 0.43 5.13 40.15
C ILE A 315 1.08 4.24 41.24
N LEU A 316 1.89 3.25 40.80
CA LEU A 316 2.60 2.37 41.73
C LEU A 316 3.64 3.12 42.55
N GLN A 317 4.32 4.09 41.99
CA GLN A 317 5.27 4.93 42.73
C GLN A 317 4.55 5.78 43.80
N LYS A 318 3.46 6.46 43.44
CA LYS A 318 2.66 7.21 44.39
C LYS A 318 2.13 6.34 45.51
N ALA A 319 1.59 5.16 45.19
CA ALA A 319 1.11 4.23 46.21
C ALA A 319 2.22 3.75 47.16
N ARG A 320 3.45 3.56 46.66
CA ARG A 320 4.62 3.22 47.47
C ARG A 320 5.05 4.38 48.41
N GLU A 321 4.98 5.60 47.91
CA GLU A 321 5.29 6.80 48.68
C GLU A 321 4.26 7.01 49.81
N GLU A 322 2.96 6.88 49.48
CA GLU A 322 1.89 6.95 50.48
C GLU A 322 2.01 5.85 51.55
N ALA A 323 2.30 4.61 51.13
CA ALA A 323 2.54 3.51 52.07
C ALA A 323 3.72 3.77 53.01
N LYS A 324 4.83 4.36 52.50
CA LYS A 324 5.98 4.76 53.28
C LYS A 324 5.62 5.85 54.29
N MET A 325 4.83 6.84 53.92
CA MET A 325 4.39 7.91 54.83
C MET A 325 3.51 7.35 55.93
N ILE A 326 2.54 6.50 55.59
CA ILE A 326 1.67 5.84 56.59
C ILE A 326 2.50 5.00 57.60
N TYR A 327 3.49 4.23 57.05
CA TYR A 327 4.38 3.43 57.90
C TYR A 327 5.24 4.29 58.85
N ALA A 328 5.80 5.38 58.35
CA ALA A 328 6.62 6.31 59.12
C ALA A 328 5.78 6.95 60.26
N GLN A 329 4.55 7.39 59.94
CA GLN A 329 3.64 7.99 60.91
C GLN A 329 3.21 6.98 61.99
N ALA A 330 2.88 5.74 61.59
CA ALA A 330 2.52 4.69 62.54
C ALA A 330 3.69 4.31 63.46
N LYS A 331 4.93 4.32 62.92
CA LYS A 331 6.15 4.08 63.71
C LYS A 331 6.39 5.21 64.74
N GLU A 332 6.25 6.46 64.32
CA GLU A 332 6.43 7.61 65.22
C GLU A 332 5.40 7.62 66.34
N GLU A 333 4.13 7.32 66.03
CA GLU A 333 3.06 7.17 67.03
C GLU A 333 3.35 6.02 68.00
N ALA A 334 3.82 4.87 67.50
CA ALA A 334 4.19 3.73 68.34
C ALA A 334 5.39 4.07 69.26
N ASP A 335 6.41 4.73 68.74
CA ASP A 335 7.57 5.16 69.52
C ASP A 335 7.18 6.17 70.60
N GLN A 336 6.24 7.07 70.32
CA GLN A 336 5.72 8.02 71.29
C GLN A 336 4.93 7.31 72.42
N ILE A 337 4.06 6.35 72.11
CA ILE A 337 3.31 5.56 73.09
C ILE A 337 4.28 4.72 73.95
N ILE A 338 5.32 4.14 73.36
CA ILE A 338 6.36 3.39 74.10
C ILE A 338 7.09 4.32 75.11
N LYS A 339 7.46 5.56 74.72
CA LYS A 339 8.05 6.56 75.60
C LYS A 339 7.14 6.92 76.74
N ASP A 340 5.85 7.16 76.48
CA ASP A 340 4.87 7.49 77.46
C ASP A 340 4.66 6.32 78.45
N MET A 341 4.55 5.08 78.00
CA MET A 341 4.51 3.86 78.79
C MET A 341 5.73 3.71 79.71
N ASN A 342 6.94 3.95 79.19
CA ASN A 342 8.18 3.87 79.96
C ASN A 342 8.30 4.97 80.97
N ARG A 343 7.71 6.15 80.76
CA ARG A 343 7.67 7.28 81.71
C ARG A 343 6.67 6.98 82.80
N GLU A 344 5.53 6.40 82.51
CA GLU A 344 4.51 6.00 83.46
C GLU A 344 4.94 4.79 84.30
N ALA A 345 5.66 3.81 83.73
CA ALA A 345 6.19 2.68 84.47
C ALA A 345 7.26 3.10 85.49
N LYS A 346 8.02 4.17 85.28
CA LYS A 346 8.97 4.74 86.24
C LYS A 346 8.25 5.43 87.40
N GLN A 347 6.98 5.82 87.25
CA GLN A 347 6.19 6.49 88.32
C GLN A 347 5.30 5.55 89.21
N LYS A 348 5.42 4.23 89.14
CA LYS A 348 4.73 3.18 89.85
C LYS A 348 3.17 3.27 89.77
N ASN A 349 2.62 3.75 88.66
CA ASN A 349 1.18 3.89 88.48
C ASN A 349 0.64 2.79 87.57
N GLN A 350 0.36 1.58 88.13
CA GLN A 350 -0.11 0.39 87.39
C GLN A 350 -1.39 0.60 86.59
N GLN A 351 -2.29 1.47 87.05
CA GLN A 351 -3.59 1.73 86.42
C GLN A 351 -3.43 2.48 85.08
N LYS A 352 -2.53 3.46 85.00
CA LYS A 352 -2.26 4.21 83.76
C LYS A 352 -1.57 3.39 82.74
N ALA A 353 -0.72 2.42 83.09
CA ALA A 353 -0.05 1.51 82.15
C ALA A 353 -1.08 0.54 81.50
N ILE A 354 -2.15 0.18 82.22
CA ILE A 354 -3.25 -0.65 81.65
C ILE A 354 -4.08 0.17 80.65
N GLU A 355 -4.38 1.44 80.93
CA GLU A 355 -5.11 2.34 80.04
C GLU A 355 -4.28 2.63 78.75
N SER A 356 -2.99 2.84 78.87
CA SER A 356 -2.10 3.05 77.69
C SER A 356 -2.00 1.81 76.79
N ARG A 357 -1.99 0.61 77.39
CA ARG A 357 -2.10 -0.66 76.68
C ARG A 357 -3.44 -0.82 75.97
N ALA A 358 -4.53 -0.44 76.57
CA ALA A 358 -5.86 -0.48 75.99
C ALA A 358 -6.00 0.49 74.82
N LYS A 359 -5.45 1.72 74.91
CA LYS A 359 -5.39 2.72 73.89
C LYS A 359 -4.54 2.25 72.67
N LEU A 360 -3.40 1.57 72.94
CA LEU A 360 -2.57 0.99 71.88
C LEU A 360 -3.30 -0.10 71.08
N LYS A 361 -4.01 -0.99 71.84
CA LYS A 361 -4.81 -2.07 71.23
C LYS A 361 -5.96 -1.53 70.35
N GLN A 362 -6.61 -0.45 70.86
CA GLN A 362 -7.72 0.20 70.13
C GLN A 362 -7.24 0.95 68.90
N LYS A 363 -6.08 1.64 68.97
CA LYS A 363 -5.46 2.28 67.78
C LYS A 363 -4.95 1.27 66.76
N LEU A 364 -4.34 0.16 67.18
CA LEU A 364 -3.91 -0.94 66.27
C LEU A 364 -5.13 -1.57 65.56
N SER A 365 -6.26 -1.76 66.26
CA SER A 365 -7.48 -2.29 65.63
C SER A 365 -8.11 -1.28 64.65
N SER A 366 -8.07 0.04 64.93
CA SER A 366 -8.58 1.06 64.01
C SER A 366 -7.72 1.18 62.74
N VAL A 367 -6.40 1.12 62.85
CA VAL A 367 -5.49 1.09 61.69
C VAL A 367 -5.70 -0.18 60.86
N GLN A 368 -5.94 -1.32 61.50
CA GLN A 368 -6.24 -2.59 60.85
C GLN A 368 -7.62 -2.56 60.16
N GLU A 369 -8.62 -1.91 60.75
CA GLU A 369 -9.93 -1.70 60.14
C GLU A 369 -9.87 -0.71 58.94
N ASP A 370 -9.09 0.37 59.04
CA ASP A 370 -8.93 1.32 57.96
C ASP A 370 -8.15 0.69 56.77
N PHE A 371 -7.16 -0.18 57.06
CA PHE A 371 -6.48 -0.96 56.03
C PHE A 371 -7.40 -1.99 55.36
N LEU A 372 -8.33 -2.58 56.08
CA LEU A 372 -9.36 -3.49 55.56
C LEU A 372 -10.49 -2.73 54.82
N LYS A 373 -10.79 -1.50 55.22
CA LYS A 373 -11.78 -0.64 54.51
C LYS A 373 -11.23 -0.09 53.21
N SER A 374 -9.93 0.22 53.10
CA SER A 374 -9.29 0.65 51.86
C SER A 374 -9.24 -0.44 50.79
N LYS A 375 -9.36 -1.71 51.16
CA LYS A 375 -9.46 -2.85 50.22
C LYS A 375 -10.88 -3.12 49.71
N LYS A 376 -11.91 -2.51 50.26
CA LYS A 376 -13.27 -2.60 49.71
C LYS A 376 -13.53 -1.42 48.76
N VAL A 377 -13.02 -1.49 47.55
CA VAL A 377 -13.60 -0.75 46.42
C VAL A 377 -15.05 -1.20 46.34
N LYS A 378 -15.99 -0.35 46.74
CA LYS A 378 -17.41 -0.62 46.51
C LYS A 378 -17.62 -0.74 45.02
N PRO A 379 -18.15 -1.85 44.52
CA PRO A 379 -18.52 -1.93 43.12
C PRO A 379 -19.60 -0.87 42.87
N THR A 380 -19.31 0.09 42.02
CA THR A 380 -20.23 1.17 41.64
C THR A 380 -21.25 0.72 40.57
N HIS A 381 -21.43 -0.59 40.38
CA HIS A 381 -22.38 -1.12 39.42
C HIS A 381 -23.53 -1.83 40.13
N LYS A 382 -24.74 -1.71 39.57
CA LYS A 382 -25.89 -2.50 40.00
C LYS A 382 -25.74 -3.92 39.41
N ALA A 383 -25.76 -4.92 40.31
CA ALA A 383 -25.85 -6.32 39.85
C ALA A 383 -27.12 -6.49 38.99
N PRO A 384 -27.07 -7.27 37.90
CA PRO A 384 -28.24 -7.47 37.04
C PRO A 384 -29.38 -8.15 37.86
N GLU A 385 -30.57 -7.56 37.81
CA GLU A 385 -31.76 -8.09 38.55
C GLU A 385 -32.28 -9.40 37.95
N THR A 386 -32.07 -9.61 36.63
CA THR A 386 -32.45 -10.83 35.90
C THR A 386 -31.34 -11.21 34.91
N LEU A 387 -30.89 -12.45 34.98
CA LEU A 387 -29.89 -13.00 34.08
C LEU A 387 -30.40 -14.30 33.52
N LYS A 388 -30.33 -14.46 32.21
CA LYS A 388 -30.80 -15.66 31.47
C LYS A 388 -29.59 -16.44 30.92
N ALA A 389 -29.79 -17.73 30.71
CA ALA A 389 -28.80 -18.53 30.01
C ALA A 389 -28.63 -18.00 28.57
N GLY A 390 -27.38 -17.70 28.19
CA GLY A 390 -27.01 -17.11 26.91
C GLY A 390 -26.60 -15.61 26.99
N ASP A 391 -26.89 -14.94 28.13
CA ASP A 391 -26.51 -13.53 28.28
C ASP A 391 -24.99 -13.37 28.38
N ARG A 392 -24.47 -12.35 27.72
CA ARG A 392 -23.06 -11.97 27.86
C ARG A 392 -22.85 -11.18 29.13
N VAL A 393 -21.84 -11.58 29.86
CA VAL A 393 -21.52 -10.97 31.18
C VAL A 393 -20.03 -10.67 31.24
N TYR A 394 -19.70 -9.57 31.87
CA TYR A 394 -18.33 -9.25 32.25
C TYR A 394 -18.12 -9.68 33.69
N VAL A 395 -17.08 -10.49 33.92
CA VAL A 395 -16.73 -11.04 35.23
C VAL A 395 -15.67 -10.18 35.89
N ILE A 396 -16.03 -9.43 36.95
CA ILE A 396 -15.15 -8.44 37.57
C ILE A 396 -13.93 -9.09 38.22
N SER A 397 -14.10 -10.23 38.88
CA SER A 397 -13.01 -10.94 39.60
C SER A 397 -11.94 -11.50 38.65
N PHE A 398 -12.29 -11.74 37.39
CA PHE A 398 -11.36 -12.31 36.36
C PHE A 398 -10.99 -11.31 35.29
N ASP A 399 -11.59 -10.12 35.26
CA ASP A 399 -11.37 -9.07 34.26
C ASP A 399 -11.57 -9.62 32.82
N GLN A 400 -12.63 -10.44 32.64
CA GLN A 400 -12.90 -11.15 31.38
C GLN A 400 -14.39 -11.21 31.05
N ASN A 401 -14.69 -11.18 29.75
CA ASN A 401 -16.03 -11.43 29.24
C ASN A 401 -16.34 -12.92 29.21
N GLY A 402 -17.57 -13.27 29.59
CA GLY A 402 -18.08 -14.62 29.59
C GLY A 402 -19.52 -14.71 29.10
N THR A 403 -20.05 -15.91 29.00
CA THR A 403 -21.46 -16.16 28.69
C THR A 403 -22.10 -16.95 29.84
N ALA A 404 -23.23 -16.48 30.35
CA ALA A 404 -24.00 -17.16 31.39
C ALA A 404 -24.56 -18.46 30.81
N LEU A 405 -24.25 -19.61 31.42
CA LEU A 405 -24.77 -20.93 30.99
C LEU A 405 -26.08 -21.30 31.73
N SER A 406 -26.37 -20.67 32.83
CA SER A 406 -27.58 -20.92 33.62
C SER A 406 -28.14 -19.63 34.22
N ALA A 407 -29.41 -19.63 34.60
CA ALA A 407 -29.99 -18.62 35.47
C ALA A 407 -29.38 -18.72 36.87
N PRO A 408 -29.46 -17.64 37.72
CA PRO A 408 -28.96 -17.67 39.10
C PRO A 408 -29.61 -18.79 39.91
N ASP A 409 -28.81 -19.51 40.69
CA ASP A 409 -29.30 -20.54 41.61
C ASP A 409 -29.80 -19.94 42.95
N LYS A 410 -30.26 -20.81 43.86
CA LYS A 410 -30.77 -20.37 45.18
C LYS A 410 -29.73 -19.62 46.01
N ASN A 411 -28.46 -19.76 45.72
CA ASN A 411 -27.34 -19.09 46.39
C ASN A 411 -26.90 -17.80 45.66
N LYS A 412 -27.64 -17.37 44.60
CA LYS A 412 -27.31 -16.23 43.73
C LYS A 412 -25.97 -16.41 43.02
N GLU A 413 -25.64 -17.66 42.64
CA GLU A 413 -24.47 -17.99 41.79
C GLU A 413 -24.92 -18.35 40.39
N VAL A 414 -24.12 -17.99 39.42
CA VAL A 414 -24.35 -18.26 37.98
C VAL A 414 -23.15 -19.03 37.40
N MET A 415 -23.43 -20.06 36.64
CA MET A 415 -22.41 -20.75 35.89
C MET A 415 -22.05 -19.90 34.63
N VAL A 416 -20.82 -19.43 34.57
CA VAL A 416 -20.32 -18.59 33.47
C VAL A 416 -19.22 -19.30 32.73
N GLN A 417 -19.28 -19.28 31.39
CA GLN A 417 -18.23 -19.77 30.52
C GLN A 417 -17.34 -18.60 30.05
N MET A 418 -16.06 -18.66 30.38
CA MET A 418 -15.01 -17.72 29.97
C MET A 418 -14.01 -18.46 29.10
N GLY A 419 -14.13 -18.31 27.79
CA GLY A 419 -13.32 -19.09 26.84
C GLY A 419 -13.51 -20.61 27.01
N ALA A 420 -12.46 -21.34 27.36
CA ALA A 420 -12.49 -22.79 27.61
C ALA A 420 -12.87 -23.15 29.07
N MET A 421 -12.93 -22.19 30.00
CA MET A 421 -13.16 -22.40 31.42
C MET A 421 -14.61 -22.14 31.79
N LYS A 422 -15.17 -23.00 32.67
CA LYS A 422 -16.51 -22.82 33.28
C LYS A 422 -16.33 -22.66 34.78
N ALA A 423 -16.89 -21.58 35.34
CA ALA A 423 -16.82 -21.30 36.78
C ALA A 423 -18.17 -20.84 37.33
N LYS A 424 -18.46 -21.16 38.59
CA LYS A 424 -19.57 -20.60 39.32
C LYS A 424 -19.16 -19.26 39.94
N ILE A 425 -19.88 -18.20 39.59
CA ILE A 425 -19.57 -16.83 39.99
C ILE A 425 -20.78 -16.18 40.64
N PRO A 426 -20.60 -15.48 41.78
CA PRO A 426 -21.67 -14.76 42.44
C PRO A 426 -22.26 -13.66 41.52
N LEU A 427 -23.57 -13.52 41.52
CA LEU A 427 -24.29 -12.52 40.70
C LEU A 427 -23.81 -11.09 40.95
N ALA A 428 -23.30 -10.80 42.16
CA ALA A 428 -22.75 -9.50 42.55
C ALA A 428 -21.43 -9.14 41.81
N GLU A 429 -20.74 -10.12 41.22
CA GLU A 429 -19.48 -9.95 40.46
C GLU A 429 -19.67 -9.97 38.94
N LEU A 430 -20.93 -9.98 38.48
CA LEU A 430 -21.30 -9.99 37.08
C LEU A 430 -21.89 -8.65 36.66
N MET A 431 -21.51 -8.16 35.48
CA MET A 431 -22.13 -7.04 34.78
C MET A 431 -22.69 -7.53 33.45
N LEU A 432 -23.87 -7.08 33.05
CA LEU A 432 -24.39 -7.28 31.70
C LEU A 432 -23.53 -6.48 30.71
N ASP A 433 -23.09 -7.12 29.66
CA ASP A 433 -22.36 -6.48 28.56
C ASP A 433 -23.39 -5.99 27.51
N ASP A 434 -23.84 -4.74 27.69
CA ASP A 434 -24.82 -4.06 26.82
C ASP A 434 -24.17 -3.50 25.53
N THR A 435 -23.02 -4.01 25.07
CA THR A 435 -22.47 -3.58 23.80
C THR A 435 -23.43 -3.95 22.66
N PRO A 436 -23.84 -2.97 21.81
CA PRO A 436 -24.79 -3.22 20.74
C PRO A 436 -24.20 -4.25 19.78
N GLN A 437 -24.92 -5.36 19.60
CA GLN A 437 -24.58 -6.38 18.60
C GLN A 437 -24.42 -5.72 17.23
N PRO A 438 -23.35 -6.03 16.48
CA PRO A 438 -23.37 -5.82 15.03
C PRO A 438 -24.56 -6.62 14.49
N LYS A 439 -25.53 -5.92 13.90
CA LYS A 439 -26.70 -6.58 13.25
C LYS A 439 -26.18 -7.62 12.29
N GLU A 440 -26.49 -8.89 12.55
CA GLU A 440 -26.24 -9.96 11.58
C GLU A 440 -26.86 -9.58 10.23
N PRO A 441 -26.08 -9.65 9.12
CA PRO A 441 -26.63 -9.39 7.80
C PRO A 441 -27.69 -10.45 7.52
N LYS A 442 -28.89 -9.98 7.16
CA LYS A 442 -30.04 -10.83 6.76
C LYS A 442 -29.56 -11.91 5.79
N GLN A 443 -29.89 -13.15 6.10
CA GLN A 443 -29.56 -14.37 5.37
C GLN A 443 -29.85 -14.21 3.87
N ARG A 444 -28.82 -14.32 3.03
CA ARG A 444 -28.96 -14.59 1.61
C ARG A 444 -29.05 -16.10 1.40
N PRO A 445 -29.74 -16.56 0.33
CA PRO A 445 -30.15 -17.96 0.22
C PRO A 445 -28.98 -18.95 0.13
N ASN A 446 -29.25 -20.16 0.60
CA ASN A 446 -28.36 -21.28 0.94
C ASN A 446 -27.25 -21.72 -0.05
N ALA A 447 -27.19 -21.20 -1.27
CA ALA A 447 -26.23 -21.65 -2.28
C ALA A 447 -24.77 -21.20 -2.03
N VAL A 448 -24.58 -20.06 -1.32
CA VAL A 448 -23.22 -19.50 -1.05
C VAL A 448 -22.59 -20.13 0.20
N ARG A 449 -23.39 -20.62 1.14
CA ARG A 449 -22.89 -21.21 2.39
C ARG A 449 -22.24 -22.59 2.19
N GLN A 450 -22.63 -23.35 1.18
CA GLN A 450 -22.00 -24.64 0.86
C GLN A 450 -20.59 -24.48 0.25
N LYS A 451 -20.32 -23.40 -0.51
CA LYS A 451 -18.99 -23.14 -1.06
C LYS A 451 -17.98 -22.64 0.00
N ALA A 452 -18.44 -21.84 0.97
CA ALA A 452 -17.57 -21.30 2.02
C ALA A 452 -17.17 -22.36 3.09
N GLN A 453 -18.04 -23.34 3.36
CA GLN A 453 -17.72 -24.45 4.27
C GLN A 453 -16.80 -25.51 3.62
N LYS A 454 -16.87 -25.69 2.28
CA LYS A 454 -15.94 -26.61 1.59
C LYS A 454 -14.49 -26.10 1.58
N SER A 455 -14.25 -24.79 1.60
CA SER A 455 -12.89 -24.24 1.55
C SER A 455 -12.13 -24.32 2.87
N GLN A 456 -12.79 -24.59 4.00
CA GLN A 456 -12.12 -24.74 5.31
C GLN A 456 -11.57 -26.14 5.61
N PHE A 457 -11.87 -27.14 4.78
CA PHE A 457 -11.46 -28.53 5.00
C PHE A 457 -10.73 -29.17 3.80
N ILE A 458 -10.22 -28.37 2.87
CA ILE A 458 -9.42 -28.91 1.76
C ILE A 458 -7.99 -29.05 2.26
N SER A 459 -7.54 -30.29 2.42
CA SER A 459 -6.13 -30.60 2.62
C SER A 459 -5.34 -30.22 1.37
N ALA A 460 -4.19 -29.56 1.53
CA ALA A 460 -3.31 -29.21 0.43
C ALA A 460 -2.70 -30.44 -0.28
N GLU A 461 -2.86 -31.63 0.29
CA GLU A 461 -2.37 -32.89 -0.26
C GLU A 461 -3.46 -33.97 -0.14
N ILE A 462 -3.71 -34.67 -1.24
CA ILE A 462 -4.58 -35.87 -1.30
C ILE A 462 -3.70 -37.07 -1.65
N ASP A 463 -3.63 -38.06 -0.75
CA ASP A 463 -2.90 -39.29 -1.02
C ASP A 463 -3.79 -40.30 -1.75
N CYS A 464 -3.53 -40.49 -3.04
CA CYS A 464 -4.27 -41.40 -3.92
C CYS A 464 -3.55 -42.76 -4.12
N ARG A 465 -2.50 -43.05 -3.35
CA ARG A 465 -1.74 -44.31 -3.50
C ARG A 465 -2.58 -45.51 -3.12
N GLY A 466 -2.69 -46.49 -4.05
CA GLY A 466 -3.45 -47.72 -3.85
C GLY A 466 -4.94 -47.63 -4.21
N GLN A 467 -5.41 -46.54 -4.77
CA GLN A 467 -6.80 -46.36 -5.24
C GLN A 467 -6.92 -46.67 -6.74
N LEU A 468 -8.06 -47.16 -7.16
CA LEU A 468 -8.40 -47.28 -8.57
C LEU A 468 -8.61 -45.87 -9.20
N VAL A 469 -8.35 -45.73 -10.50
CA VAL A 469 -8.40 -44.45 -11.21
C VAL A 469 -9.73 -43.71 -11.01
N ASP A 470 -10.84 -44.41 -11.08
CA ASP A 470 -12.17 -43.85 -10.91
C ASP A 470 -12.45 -43.37 -9.46
N GLU A 471 -11.88 -44.05 -8.47
CA GLU A 471 -11.96 -43.64 -7.06
C GLU A 471 -11.07 -42.44 -6.75
N ALA A 472 -9.90 -42.35 -7.37
CA ALA A 472 -8.99 -41.22 -7.24
C ALA A 472 -9.59 -39.97 -7.84
N ILE A 473 -10.22 -40.02 -9.02
CA ILE A 473 -10.92 -38.92 -9.65
C ILE A 473 -12.09 -38.44 -8.79
N ALA A 474 -12.90 -39.36 -8.24
CA ALA A 474 -14.01 -38.99 -7.38
C ALA A 474 -13.59 -38.35 -6.04
N ASN A 475 -12.36 -38.59 -5.57
CA ASN A 475 -11.80 -37.95 -4.37
C ASN A 475 -11.19 -36.57 -4.66
N ILE A 476 -10.72 -36.31 -5.88
CA ILE A 476 -10.21 -35.03 -6.32
C ILE A 476 -11.37 -34.04 -6.59
N ASP A 477 -12.49 -34.55 -7.09
CA ASP A 477 -13.70 -33.74 -7.40
C ASP A 477 -14.57 -33.40 -6.17
N LYS A 478 -14.28 -33.94 -5.01
CA LYS A 478 -14.93 -33.61 -3.72
C LYS A 478 -14.25 -32.44 -2.99
#